data_2c72e67800c5d0a11c90167ee7bd5035
#
_entry.id   2c72e67800c5d0a11c90167ee7bd5035
#
_cell.length_a   1.000
_cell.length_b   1.000
_cell.length_c   1.000
_cell.angle_alpha   90.00
_cell.angle_beta   90.00
_cell.angle_gamma   90.00
#
_symmetry.space_group_name_H-M   'P 1'
#
loop_
_entity.id
_entity.type
_entity.pdbx_description
1 polymer ?
#
loop_
_entity_poly.entity_id
_entity_poly.type
_entity_poly.pdbx_seq_one_letter_code
_entity_poly.pdbx_strand_id
1 'polypeptide(L)'
;YADITFSSQADLIARYSNCPVGRGQKRTSAGKAWLAHTDRRQYEGIVFAPGEEVPGYLNLDRGFAVEPKKGDCSRFLEHVRNNICKADEEISDYLFTWMADCVQNRSRRPGIAVVLRGRQGTGKGILCSQFGSLFGQHFIQVSQASHLTGNFNSHLKDKLVVYADEAFWAGDKKAEGVLKAMITEDTIQIEMKGKDVITFRNHIRLLVSSNHSWVVPAGNEERRFFVIDVGDGRIQDRSYFGGIVSQMNSGG
;
A
#
# COMPACT_ATOMS: atom_id res chain seq x y z
N TYR A 1 12.23 -7.32 -0.52
CA TYR A 1 11.75 -7.23 -1.91
C TYR A 1 12.54 -6.16 -2.65
N ALA A 2 13.04 -6.46 -3.86
CA ALA A 2 13.72 -5.47 -4.68
C ALA A 2 12.68 -4.59 -5.38
N ASP A 3 12.76 -3.27 -5.16
CA ASP A 3 11.92 -2.33 -5.90
C ASP A 3 12.34 -2.25 -7.37
N ILE A 4 11.44 -1.83 -8.24
CA ILE A 4 11.76 -1.58 -9.66
C ILE A 4 12.69 -0.38 -9.73
N THR A 5 13.87 -0.60 -10.29
CA THR A 5 14.84 0.45 -10.57
C THR A 5 14.85 0.78 -12.05
N PHE A 6 15.02 2.05 -12.36
CA PHE A 6 15.14 2.54 -13.72
C PHE A 6 16.63 2.82 -14.02
N SER A 7 17.13 2.24 -15.10
CA SER A 7 18.50 2.46 -15.56
C SER A 7 18.48 2.94 -17.02
N SER A 8 19.46 3.76 -17.39
CA SER A 8 19.68 4.11 -18.80
C SER A 8 20.23 2.92 -19.57
N GLN A 9 20.16 2.98 -20.90
CA GLN A 9 20.81 2.00 -21.77
C GLN A 9 22.33 1.93 -21.52
N ALA A 10 22.97 3.09 -21.25
CA ALA A 10 24.38 3.17 -20.92
C ALA A 10 24.71 2.44 -19.61
N ASP A 11 23.87 2.62 -18.57
CA ASP A 11 24.05 1.94 -17.28
C ASP A 11 23.93 0.42 -17.43
N LEU A 12 22.97 -0.06 -18.24
CA LEU A 12 22.82 -1.48 -18.51
C LEU A 12 24.07 -2.04 -19.19
N ILE A 13 24.61 -1.35 -20.21
CA ILE A 13 25.84 -1.76 -20.89
C ILE A 13 27.03 -1.76 -19.92
N ALA A 14 27.18 -0.72 -19.11
CA ALA A 14 28.24 -0.60 -18.13
C ALA A 14 28.17 -1.71 -17.07
N ARG A 15 26.98 -1.99 -16.54
CA ARG A 15 26.74 -3.04 -15.53
C ARG A 15 27.19 -4.42 -15.97
N TYR A 16 27.06 -4.73 -17.28
CA TYR A 16 27.42 -6.03 -17.86
C TYR A 16 28.65 -5.98 -18.75
N SER A 17 29.49 -4.94 -18.64
CA SER A 17 30.68 -4.78 -19.48
C SER A 17 31.72 -5.89 -19.25
N ASN A 18 31.80 -6.42 -18.04
CA ASN A 18 32.69 -7.53 -17.64
C ASN A 18 32.10 -8.92 -17.86
N CYS A 19 30.89 -9.01 -18.45
CA CYS A 19 30.23 -10.28 -18.81
C CYS A 19 30.29 -10.45 -20.33
N PRO A 20 31.39 -10.97 -20.91
CA PRO A 20 31.50 -11.12 -22.37
C PRO A 20 30.72 -12.32 -22.88
N VAL A 21 30.04 -12.15 -24.00
CA VAL A 21 29.35 -13.21 -24.76
C VAL A 21 29.90 -13.28 -26.18
N GLY A 22 29.79 -14.47 -26.82
CA GLY A 22 30.33 -14.73 -28.13
C GLY A 22 31.78 -15.27 -28.12
N ARG A 23 32.30 -15.62 -29.29
CA ARG A 23 33.63 -16.20 -29.47
C ARG A 23 34.46 -15.38 -30.47
N GLY A 24 35.78 -15.29 -30.26
CA GLY A 24 36.73 -14.61 -31.16
C GLY A 24 36.37 -13.14 -31.36
N GLN A 25 36.45 -12.68 -32.62
CA GLN A 25 36.19 -11.27 -33.01
C GLN A 25 34.72 -10.84 -32.84
N LYS A 26 33.78 -11.78 -32.61
CA LYS A 26 32.36 -11.50 -32.35
C LYS A 26 32.07 -11.36 -30.85
N ARG A 27 33.07 -11.22 -30.02
CA ARG A 27 32.92 -11.04 -28.58
C ARG A 27 32.37 -9.66 -28.26
N THR A 28 31.29 -9.60 -27.51
CA THR A 28 30.66 -8.35 -27.03
C THR A 28 30.22 -8.46 -25.56
N SER A 29 29.87 -7.37 -24.92
CA SER A 29 29.32 -7.45 -23.55
C SER A 29 27.88 -8.00 -23.54
N ALA A 30 27.51 -8.72 -22.48
CA ALA A 30 26.17 -9.26 -22.36
C ALA A 30 25.08 -8.18 -22.44
N GLY A 31 25.33 -6.96 -21.94
CA GLY A 31 24.41 -5.83 -22.04
C GLY A 31 24.15 -5.43 -23.51
N LYS A 32 25.19 -5.32 -24.31
CA LYS A 32 25.03 -5.03 -25.74
C LYS A 32 24.36 -6.17 -26.52
N ALA A 33 24.76 -7.41 -26.22
CA ALA A 33 24.16 -8.59 -26.85
C ALA A 33 22.66 -8.69 -26.55
N TRP A 34 22.27 -8.43 -25.29
CA TRP A 34 20.85 -8.44 -24.89
C TRP A 34 20.06 -7.33 -25.60
N LEU A 35 20.58 -6.12 -25.67
CA LEU A 35 19.93 -5.02 -26.38
C LEU A 35 19.69 -5.29 -27.87
N ALA A 36 20.57 -6.07 -28.49
CA ALA A 36 20.46 -6.45 -29.90
C ALA A 36 19.68 -7.75 -30.14
N HIS A 37 19.30 -8.47 -29.09
CA HIS A 37 18.63 -9.77 -29.20
C HIS A 37 17.19 -9.61 -29.70
N THR A 38 16.79 -10.39 -30.70
CA THR A 38 15.43 -10.34 -31.28
C THR A 38 14.35 -10.68 -30.28
N ASP A 39 14.60 -11.65 -29.39
CA ASP A 39 13.64 -12.14 -28.40
C ASP A 39 13.81 -11.47 -27.04
N ARG A 40 14.47 -10.29 -27.00
CA ARG A 40 14.56 -9.55 -25.75
C ARG A 40 13.16 -9.17 -25.26
N ARG A 41 12.93 -9.30 -23.94
CA ARG A 41 11.69 -8.84 -23.35
C ARG A 41 11.60 -7.31 -23.47
N GLN A 42 10.55 -6.85 -24.09
CA GLN A 42 10.30 -5.44 -24.36
C GLN A 42 8.83 -5.13 -24.07
N TYR A 43 8.59 -3.97 -23.46
CA TYR A 43 7.27 -3.48 -23.16
C TYR A 43 7.10 -2.07 -23.71
N GLU A 44 5.89 -1.72 -24.10
CA GLU A 44 5.52 -0.37 -24.54
C GLU A 44 5.53 0.63 -23.38
N GLY A 45 5.30 0.14 -22.15
CA GLY A 45 5.30 0.98 -20.96
C GLY A 45 5.10 0.16 -19.69
N ILE A 46 4.88 0.88 -18.61
CA ILE A 46 4.65 0.34 -17.27
C ILE A 46 3.27 0.76 -16.82
N VAL A 47 2.50 -0.20 -16.29
CA VAL A 47 1.17 0.05 -15.71
C VAL A 47 1.09 -0.58 -14.34
N PHE A 48 0.19 -0.07 -13.52
CA PHE A 48 -0.26 -0.74 -12.31
C PHE A 48 -1.75 -1.03 -12.48
N ALA A 49 -2.08 -2.27 -12.80
CA ALA A 49 -3.43 -2.75 -13.09
C ALA A 49 -3.70 -4.02 -12.27
N PRO A 50 -4.15 -3.87 -11.01
CA PRO A 50 -4.32 -4.98 -10.08
C PRO A 50 -5.36 -5.99 -10.56
N GLY A 51 -4.94 -7.26 -10.71
CA GLY A 51 -5.78 -8.36 -11.15
C GLY A 51 -6.12 -8.36 -12.64
N GLU A 52 -5.52 -7.48 -13.43
CA GLU A 52 -5.76 -7.37 -14.87
C GLU A 52 -4.51 -7.78 -15.66
N GLU A 53 -4.69 -8.40 -16.82
CA GLU A 53 -3.64 -8.58 -17.82
C GLU A 53 -3.68 -7.41 -18.81
N VAL A 54 -2.53 -6.76 -19.02
CA VAL A 54 -2.40 -5.65 -19.95
C VAL A 54 -1.33 -6.04 -20.99
N PRO A 55 -1.73 -6.60 -22.15
CA PRO A 55 -0.79 -7.03 -23.19
C PRO A 55 0.11 -5.89 -23.64
N GLY A 56 1.40 -6.17 -23.81
CA GLY A 56 2.40 -5.19 -24.24
C GLY A 56 2.96 -4.29 -23.12
N TYR A 57 2.40 -4.31 -21.93
CA TYR A 57 2.86 -3.49 -20.81
C TYR A 57 3.45 -4.33 -19.67
N LEU A 58 4.43 -3.76 -18.97
CA LEU A 58 4.91 -4.33 -17.71
C LEU A 58 3.94 -3.95 -16.59
N ASN A 59 3.09 -4.91 -16.18
CA ASN A 59 2.22 -4.71 -15.03
C ASN A 59 3.02 -4.84 -13.73
N LEU A 60 2.89 -3.86 -12.85
CA LEU A 60 3.52 -3.83 -11.52
C LEU A 60 2.78 -4.68 -10.48
N ASP A 61 1.55 -5.13 -10.76
CA ASP A 61 0.81 -6.02 -9.86
C ASP A 61 1.56 -7.34 -9.67
N ARG A 62 1.76 -7.72 -8.42
CA ARG A 62 2.38 -8.98 -8.00
C ARG A 62 1.42 -9.86 -7.21
N GLY A 63 0.16 -9.47 -7.15
CA GLY A 63 -0.83 -10.19 -6.37
C GLY A 63 -0.66 -9.99 -4.86
N PHE A 64 -1.14 -10.95 -4.11
CA PHE A 64 -1.01 -10.97 -2.65
C PHE A 64 0.32 -11.57 -2.19
N ALA A 65 0.73 -11.21 -0.98
CA ALA A 65 1.93 -11.78 -0.34
C ALA A 65 1.70 -13.20 0.20
N VAL A 66 0.45 -13.59 0.33
CA VAL A 66 0.04 -14.87 0.92
C VAL A 66 -0.90 -15.62 -0.02
N GLU A 67 -0.79 -16.94 0.00
CA GLU A 67 -1.76 -17.83 -0.63
C GLU A 67 -2.92 -18.07 0.32
N PRO A 68 -4.19 -17.94 -0.14
CA PRO A 68 -5.35 -18.20 0.69
C PRO A 68 -5.34 -19.64 1.22
N LYS A 69 -5.37 -19.79 2.53
CA LYS A 69 -5.45 -21.08 3.21
C LYS A 69 -6.48 -21.02 4.31
N LYS A 70 -7.11 -22.16 4.59
CA LYS A 70 -7.95 -22.29 5.78
C LYS A 70 -7.03 -22.24 7.00
N GLY A 71 -7.24 -21.26 7.86
CA GLY A 71 -6.49 -21.05 9.08
C GLY A 71 -7.36 -20.50 10.20
N ASP A 72 -6.78 -20.34 11.39
CA ASP A 72 -7.45 -19.75 12.53
C ASP A 72 -6.94 -18.33 12.77
N CYS A 73 -7.76 -17.34 12.41
CA CYS A 73 -7.53 -15.92 12.66
C CYS A 73 -8.51 -15.34 13.70
N SER A 74 -9.07 -16.21 14.57
CA SER A 74 -10.11 -15.82 15.51
C SER A 74 -9.70 -14.65 16.42
N ARG A 75 -8.46 -14.63 16.92
CA ARG A 75 -7.95 -13.55 17.76
C ARG A 75 -7.89 -12.21 17.01
N PHE A 76 -7.53 -12.23 15.74
CA PHE A 76 -7.55 -11.02 14.93
C PHE A 76 -8.98 -10.51 14.71
N LEU A 77 -9.91 -11.41 14.38
CA LEU A 77 -11.32 -11.06 14.19
C LEU A 77 -11.97 -10.55 15.48
N GLU A 78 -11.67 -11.17 16.62
CA GLU A 78 -12.12 -10.72 17.95
C GLU A 78 -11.53 -9.34 18.31
N HIS A 79 -10.26 -9.12 17.98
CA HIS A 79 -9.63 -7.81 18.17
C HIS A 79 -10.33 -6.72 17.39
N VAL A 80 -10.67 -7.00 16.12
CA VAL A 80 -11.42 -6.04 15.29
C VAL A 80 -12.80 -5.77 15.89
N ARG A 81 -13.57 -6.82 16.19
CA ARG A 81 -14.94 -6.64 16.73
C ARG A 81 -14.96 -5.98 18.08
N ASN A 82 -14.22 -6.57 19.05
CA ASN A 82 -14.41 -6.24 20.45
C ASN A 82 -13.57 -5.04 20.91
N ASN A 83 -12.38 -4.86 20.33
CA ASN A 83 -11.49 -3.79 20.77
C ASN A 83 -11.50 -2.59 19.81
N ILE A 84 -11.34 -2.83 18.50
CA ILE A 84 -11.35 -1.73 17.52
C ILE A 84 -12.75 -1.13 17.41
N CYS A 85 -13.77 -1.95 17.22
CA CYS A 85 -15.16 -1.53 17.03
C CYS A 85 -15.98 -1.49 18.32
N LYS A 86 -15.40 -1.78 19.51
CA LYS A 86 -16.09 -1.77 20.83
C LYS A 86 -17.34 -2.65 20.88
N ALA A 87 -17.32 -3.78 20.19
CA ALA A 87 -18.47 -4.69 20.04
C ALA A 87 -19.70 -4.05 19.36
N ASP A 88 -19.52 -2.94 18.63
CA ASP A 88 -20.55 -2.38 17.75
C ASP A 88 -20.61 -3.20 16.46
N GLU A 89 -21.73 -3.87 16.25
CA GLU A 89 -21.91 -4.77 15.11
C GLU A 89 -21.95 -4.01 13.76
N GLU A 90 -22.62 -2.85 13.72
CA GLU A 90 -22.72 -2.05 12.49
C GLU A 90 -21.35 -1.51 12.08
N ILE A 91 -20.58 -0.99 13.00
CA ILE A 91 -19.21 -0.52 12.74
C ILE A 91 -18.30 -1.67 12.32
N SER A 92 -18.39 -2.83 12.99
CA SER A 92 -17.55 -3.98 12.67
C SER A 92 -17.88 -4.58 11.30
N ASP A 93 -19.17 -4.70 10.95
CA ASP A 93 -19.61 -5.22 9.66
C ASP A 93 -19.19 -4.29 8.51
N TYR A 94 -19.29 -2.98 8.71
CA TYR A 94 -18.79 -2.02 7.73
C TYR A 94 -17.28 -2.13 7.54
N LEU A 95 -16.51 -2.21 8.63
CA LEU A 95 -15.06 -2.35 8.55
C LEU A 95 -14.66 -3.65 7.85
N PHE A 96 -15.28 -4.79 8.19
CA PHE A 96 -15.02 -6.05 7.50
C PHE A 96 -15.41 -6.01 6.03
N THR A 97 -16.53 -5.37 5.69
CA THR A 97 -16.96 -5.17 4.28
C THR A 97 -15.93 -4.33 3.52
N TRP A 98 -15.41 -3.25 4.13
CA TRP A 98 -14.35 -2.44 3.53
C TRP A 98 -13.06 -3.25 3.32
N MET A 99 -12.66 -4.05 4.32
CA MET A 99 -11.48 -4.93 4.22
C MET A 99 -11.69 -6.00 3.13
N ALA A 100 -12.86 -6.59 3.04
CA ALA A 100 -13.21 -7.57 2.01
C ALA A 100 -13.17 -6.95 0.61
N ASP A 101 -13.70 -5.73 0.43
CA ASP A 101 -13.60 -4.99 -0.84
C ASP A 101 -12.16 -4.74 -1.26
N CYS A 102 -11.28 -4.42 -0.32
CA CYS A 102 -9.84 -4.27 -0.61
C CYS A 102 -9.22 -5.54 -1.21
N VAL A 103 -9.65 -6.71 -0.75
CA VAL A 103 -9.15 -8.02 -1.22
C VAL A 103 -9.83 -8.45 -2.50
N GLN A 104 -11.15 -8.34 -2.58
CA GLN A 104 -11.96 -8.87 -3.68
C GLN A 104 -11.97 -7.96 -4.92
N ASN A 105 -11.90 -6.64 -4.72
CA ASN A 105 -12.06 -5.63 -5.78
C ASN A 105 -10.81 -4.75 -5.92
N ARG A 106 -9.63 -5.36 -6.08
CA ARG A 106 -8.33 -4.63 -6.10
C ARG A 106 -8.24 -3.54 -7.15
N SER A 107 -8.92 -3.68 -8.28
CA SER A 107 -8.93 -2.69 -9.37
C SER A 107 -9.84 -1.49 -9.09
N ARG A 108 -10.72 -1.55 -8.09
CA ARG A 108 -11.66 -0.48 -7.72
C ARG A 108 -11.25 0.16 -6.40
N ARG A 109 -11.67 1.40 -6.18
CA ARG A 109 -11.54 2.11 -4.90
C ARG A 109 -12.90 2.23 -4.23
N PRO A 110 -13.02 2.03 -2.91
CA PRO A 110 -14.28 2.24 -2.21
C PRO A 110 -14.66 3.73 -2.09
N GLY A 111 -13.71 4.66 -2.35
CA GLY A 111 -13.92 6.11 -2.20
C GLY A 111 -14.04 6.56 -0.74
N ILE A 112 -13.65 5.70 0.20
CA ILE A 112 -13.71 5.94 1.65
C ILE A 112 -12.38 5.50 2.26
N ALA A 113 -11.83 6.35 3.13
CA ALA A 113 -10.71 6.04 4.00
C ALA A 113 -11.21 5.60 5.38
N VAL A 114 -10.56 4.62 5.96
CA VAL A 114 -10.79 4.20 7.36
C VAL A 114 -9.85 4.96 8.27
N VAL A 115 -10.40 5.58 9.31
CA VAL A 115 -9.66 6.36 10.31
C VAL A 115 -9.86 5.76 11.69
N LEU A 116 -8.78 5.29 12.29
CA LEU A 116 -8.75 4.72 13.64
C LEU A 116 -8.26 5.77 14.62
N ARG A 117 -9.14 6.25 15.47
CA ARG A 117 -8.85 7.25 16.48
C ARG A 117 -8.85 6.64 17.88
N GLY A 118 -7.84 6.93 18.69
CA GLY A 118 -7.79 6.40 20.05
C GLY A 118 -6.39 6.49 20.65
N ARG A 119 -6.28 6.20 21.94
CA ARG A 119 -5.03 6.31 22.72
C ARG A 119 -3.92 5.42 22.15
N GLN A 120 -2.69 5.78 22.45
CA GLN A 120 -1.52 4.95 22.11
C GLN A 120 -1.61 3.57 22.80
N GLY A 121 -1.17 2.53 22.09
CA GLY A 121 -1.16 1.16 22.62
C GLY A 121 -2.51 0.45 22.61
N THR A 122 -3.53 0.96 21.91
CA THR A 122 -4.85 0.31 21.78
C THR A 122 -4.93 -0.74 20.65
N GLY A 123 -3.85 -1.00 19.93
CA GLY A 123 -3.80 -2.04 18.88
C GLY A 123 -4.18 -1.58 17.47
N LYS A 124 -4.36 -0.28 17.21
CA LYS A 124 -4.61 0.27 15.86
C LYS A 124 -3.58 -0.21 14.83
N GLY A 125 -2.29 -0.08 15.18
CA GLY A 125 -1.18 -0.49 14.32
C GLY A 125 -1.16 -2.00 14.02
N ILE A 126 -1.62 -2.83 14.95
CA ILE A 126 -1.72 -4.29 14.72
C ILE A 126 -2.77 -4.60 13.66
N LEU A 127 -3.97 -4.01 13.75
CA LEU A 127 -4.97 -4.14 12.70
C LEU A 127 -4.39 -3.73 11.35
N CYS A 128 -3.83 -2.51 11.27
CA CYS A 128 -3.34 -1.97 9.99
C CYS A 128 -2.18 -2.76 9.41
N SER A 129 -1.21 -3.19 10.22
CA SER A 129 -0.03 -3.92 9.75
C SER A 129 -0.37 -5.38 9.38
N GLN A 130 -1.19 -6.08 10.17
CA GLN A 130 -1.59 -7.45 9.83
C GLN A 130 -2.45 -7.48 8.57
N PHE A 131 -3.43 -6.60 8.45
CA PHE A 131 -4.22 -6.48 7.24
C PHE A 131 -3.35 -6.06 6.04
N GLY A 132 -2.49 -5.06 6.22
CA GLY A 132 -1.61 -4.56 5.17
C GLY A 132 -0.62 -5.61 4.68
N SER A 133 -0.14 -6.51 5.55
CA SER A 133 0.82 -7.56 5.19
C SER A 133 0.30 -8.51 4.10
N LEU A 134 -1.02 -8.67 3.96
CA LEU A 134 -1.63 -9.46 2.89
C LEU A 134 -1.25 -8.95 1.49
N PHE A 135 -1.04 -7.65 1.36
CA PHE A 135 -0.76 -6.99 0.09
C PHE A 135 0.73 -6.93 -0.27
N GLY A 136 1.61 -7.36 0.63
CA GLY A 136 3.06 -7.43 0.40
C GLY A 136 3.65 -6.11 -0.06
N GLN A 137 4.29 -6.10 -1.25
CA GLN A 137 4.88 -4.88 -1.81
C GLN A 137 3.85 -3.79 -2.14
N HIS A 138 2.57 -4.14 -2.25
CA HIS A 138 1.47 -3.19 -2.51
C HIS A 138 0.92 -2.54 -1.25
N PHE A 139 1.53 -2.83 -0.11
CA PHE A 139 1.30 -2.15 1.17
C PHE A 139 2.46 -1.22 1.51
N ILE A 140 2.16 -0.08 2.12
CA ILE A 140 3.17 0.80 2.71
C ILE A 140 2.64 1.47 3.97
N GLN A 141 3.47 1.51 5.01
CA GLN A 141 3.23 2.33 6.20
C GLN A 141 4.01 3.63 6.08
N VAL A 142 3.36 4.74 6.35
CA VAL A 142 3.91 6.09 6.27
C VAL A 142 3.69 6.81 7.60
N SER A 143 4.77 7.27 8.22
CA SER A 143 4.75 7.97 9.52
C SER A 143 5.03 9.48 9.41
N GLN A 144 5.19 10.00 8.20
CA GLN A 144 5.41 11.43 7.94
C GLN A 144 4.50 11.92 6.84
N ALA A 145 3.80 13.02 7.08
CA ALA A 145 2.91 13.64 6.09
C ALA A 145 3.63 13.95 4.76
N SER A 146 4.90 14.37 4.81
CA SER A 146 5.71 14.67 3.62
C SER A 146 5.85 13.51 2.64
N HIS A 147 5.77 12.27 3.12
CA HIS A 147 5.79 11.09 2.25
C HIS A 147 4.50 10.89 1.45
N LEU A 148 3.40 11.52 1.87
CA LEU A 148 2.13 11.50 1.13
C LEU A 148 1.85 12.82 0.40
N THR A 149 2.25 13.94 1.00
CA THR A 149 1.96 15.29 0.50
C THR A 149 3.14 15.96 -0.19
N GLY A 150 4.32 15.33 -0.16
CA GLY A 150 5.54 15.84 -0.79
C GLY A 150 5.58 15.57 -2.30
N ASN A 151 6.49 16.27 -2.99
CA ASN A 151 6.59 16.19 -4.44
C ASN A 151 7.08 14.82 -4.93
N PHE A 152 8.06 14.19 -4.24
CA PHE A 152 8.61 12.90 -4.67
C PHE A 152 7.85 11.74 -4.04
N ASN A 153 6.85 11.23 -4.76
CA ASN A 153 5.92 10.21 -4.29
C ASN A 153 5.99 8.88 -5.07
N SER A 154 7.11 8.60 -5.73
CA SER A 154 7.30 7.40 -6.56
C SER A 154 7.04 6.08 -5.84
N HIS A 155 7.16 6.06 -4.51
CA HIS A 155 6.85 4.91 -3.67
C HIS A 155 5.35 4.57 -3.62
N LEU A 156 4.47 5.46 -4.08
CA LEU A 156 3.01 5.24 -4.14
C LEU A 156 2.54 4.61 -5.46
N LYS A 157 3.40 4.53 -6.49
CA LYS A 157 3.05 4.14 -7.87
C LYS A 157 2.35 2.79 -8.02
N ASP A 158 2.61 1.87 -7.08
CA ASP A 158 2.15 0.49 -7.11
C ASP A 158 1.48 0.07 -5.77
N LYS A 159 0.92 1.03 -5.03
CA LYS A 159 0.31 0.74 -3.73
C LYS A 159 -1.20 0.55 -3.85
N LEU A 160 -1.69 -0.49 -3.15
CA LEU A 160 -3.11 -0.77 -2.94
C LEU A 160 -3.57 -0.28 -1.57
N VAL A 161 -2.76 -0.50 -0.53
CA VAL A 161 -3.08 -0.08 0.83
C VAL A 161 -1.96 0.82 1.35
N VAL A 162 -2.33 2.01 1.74
CA VAL A 162 -1.45 2.99 2.37
C VAL A 162 -1.91 3.20 3.80
N TYR A 163 -1.06 2.88 4.75
CA TYR A 163 -1.30 3.10 6.16
C TYR A 163 -0.56 4.36 6.62
N ALA A 164 -1.30 5.40 6.95
CA ALA A 164 -0.80 6.64 7.50
C ALA A 164 -0.85 6.57 9.04
N ASP A 165 0.29 6.33 9.66
CA ASP A 165 0.44 6.17 11.10
C ASP A 165 0.89 7.49 11.73
N GLU A 166 -0.03 8.18 12.40
CA GLU A 166 0.19 9.51 12.99
C GLU A 166 0.74 10.56 12.01
N ALA A 167 0.64 10.29 10.72
CA ALA A 167 1.24 11.11 9.67
C ALA A 167 0.53 12.46 9.45
N PHE A 168 -0.67 12.63 10.01
CA PHE A 168 -1.46 13.84 9.83
C PHE A 168 -1.96 14.38 11.16
N TRP A 169 -2.03 15.69 11.23
CA TRP A 169 -2.74 16.40 12.29
C TRP A 169 -3.71 17.42 11.68
N ALA A 170 -4.80 17.60 12.34
CA ALA A 170 -5.84 18.50 11.89
C ALA A 170 -5.33 19.96 11.87
N GLY A 171 -5.60 20.63 10.76
CA GLY A 171 -5.16 22.01 10.54
C GLY A 171 -4.20 22.18 9.36
N ASP A 172 -3.59 21.11 8.86
CA ASP A 172 -2.81 21.15 7.61
C ASP A 172 -3.76 21.05 6.40
N LYS A 173 -4.20 22.20 5.90
CA LYS A 173 -5.10 22.29 4.73
C LYS A 173 -4.50 21.69 3.46
N LYS A 174 -3.16 21.70 3.32
CA LYS A 174 -2.49 21.09 2.17
C LYS A 174 -2.60 19.58 2.25
N ALA A 175 -2.31 19.00 3.40
CA ALA A 175 -2.45 17.57 3.63
C ALA A 175 -3.89 17.09 3.44
N GLU A 176 -4.86 17.86 3.91
CA GLU A 176 -6.29 17.59 3.71
C GLU A 176 -6.67 17.47 2.23
N GLY A 177 -6.24 18.43 1.40
CA GLY A 177 -6.50 18.39 -0.04
C GLY A 177 -5.91 17.17 -0.72
N VAL A 178 -4.66 16.81 -0.37
CA VAL A 178 -3.99 15.62 -0.91
C VAL A 178 -4.69 14.33 -0.48
N LEU A 179 -5.11 14.22 0.78
CA LEU A 179 -5.86 13.06 1.26
C LEU A 179 -7.20 12.91 0.52
N LYS A 180 -7.95 13.99 0.37
CA LYS A 180 -9.22 13.99 -0.37
C LYS A 180 -9.02 13.56 -1.82
N ALA A 181 -7.99 14.08 -2.50
CA ALA A 181 -7.64 13.66 -3.85
C ALA A 181 -7.25 12.18 -3.91
N MET A 182 -6.42 11.70 -2.98
CA MET A 182 -6.02 10.30 -2.91
C MET A 182 -7.20 9.34 -2.71
N ILE A 183 -8.26 9.77 -2.00
CA ILE A 183 -9.47 8.98 -1.78
C ILE A 183 -10.39 9.01 -3.00
N THR A 184 -10.53 10.16 -3.69
CA THR A 184 -11.60 10.37 -4.67
C THR A 184 -11.16 10.47 -6.12
N GLU A 185 -9.92 10.87 -6.40
CA GLU A 185 -9.45 11.08 -7.78
C GLU A 185 -9.10 9.75 -8.46
N ASP A 186 -9.50 9.58 -9.73
CA ASP A 186 -9.26 8.36 -10.51
C ASP A 186 -7.78 8.15 -10.87
N THR A 187 -7.01 9.22 -10.83
CA THR A 187 -5.59 9.19 -11.17
C THR A 187 -4.74 9.81 -10.07
N ILE A 188 -3.50 9.35 -9.99
CA ILE A 188 -2.47 9.92 -9.13
C ILE A 188 -1.28 10.32 -9.98
N GLN A 189 -0.75 11.51 -9.74
CA GLN A 189 0.48 11.97 -10.38
C GLN A 189 1.68 11.48 -9.57
N ILE A 190 2.57 10.76 -10.25
CA ILE A 190 3.79 10.21 -9.66
C ILE A 190 4.98 11.00 -10.16
N GLU A 191 5.67 11.65 -9.23
CA GLU A 191 6.89 12.40 -9.48
C GLU A 191 8.11 11.62 -8.98
N MET A 192 9.06 11.38 -9.88
CA MET A 192 10.35 10.76 -9.58
C MET A 192 11.45 11.80 -9.75
N LYS A 193 12.47 11.77 -8.89
CA LYS A 193 13.59 12.72 -8.99
C LYS A 193 14.27 12.62 -10.36
N GLY A 194 14.29 13.74 -11.10
CA GLY A 194 14.94 13.81 -12.43
C GLY A 194 14.20 13.11 -13.54
N LYS A 195 12.90 12.84 -13.39
CA LYS A 195 12.01 12.29 -14.41
C LYS A 195 10.76 13.16 -14.53
N ASP A 196 10.14 13.09 -15.70
CA ASP A 196 8.85 13.73 -15.92
C ASP A 196 7.76 13.10 -15.02
N VAL A 197 6.77 13.89 -14.69
CA VAL A 197 5.59 13.43 -13.93
C VAL A 197 4.81 12.45 -14.80
N ILE A 198 4.49 11.29 -14.22
CA ILE A 198 3.71 10.26 -14.88
C ILE A 198 2.36 10.11 -14.15
N THR A 199 1.29 10.04 -14.92
CA THR A 199 -0.05 9.79 -14.38
C THR A 199 -0.32 8.29 -14.34
N PHE A 200 -0.61 7.78 -13.15
CA PHE A 200 -1.08 6.41 -12.91
C PHE A 200 -2.56 6.40 -12.55
N ARG A 201 -3.23 5.28 -12.83
CA ARG A 201 -4.54 5.02 -12.26
C ARG A 201 -4.40 4.85 -10.74
N ASN A 202 -5.29 5.48 -9.99
CA ASN A 202 -5.26 5.45 -8.54
C ASN A 202 -6.05 4.24 -8.01
N HIS A 203 -5.36 3.34 -7.32
CA HIS A 203 -5.92 2.16 -6.67
C HIS A 203 -5.77 2.19 -5.14
N ILE A 204 -5.33 3.33 -4.60
CA ILE A 204 -4.99 3.47 -3.18
C ILE A 204 -6.25 3.41 -2.31
N ARG A 205 -6.17 2.60 -1.26
CA ARG A 205 -7.07 2.54 -0.12
C ARG A 205 -6.33 3.04 1.10
N LEU A 206 -6.90 4.02 1.77
CA LEU A 206 -6.22 4.72 2.85
C LEU A 206 -6.72 4.22 4.20
N LEU A 207 -5.78 3.78 5.04
CA LEU A 207 -5.95 3.57 6.48
C LEU A 207 -5.20 4.68 7.21
N VAL A 208 -5.83 5.28 8.19
CA VAL A 208 -5.22 6.32 9.02
C VAL A 208 -5.33 5.94 10.48
N SER A 209 -4.25 6.05 11.24
CA SER A 209 -4.33 5.99 12.70
C SER A 209 -3.88 7.30 13.34
N SER A 210 -4.51 7.67 14.45
CA SER A 210 -4.08 8.80 15.24
C SER A 210 -4.41 8.64 16.72
N ASN A 211 -3.56 9.26 17.53
CA ASN A 211 -3.76 9.39 18.96
C ASN A 211 -4.53 10.67 19.34
N HIS A 212 -4.75 11.55 18.38
CA HIS A 212 -5.46 12.81 18.58
C HIS A 212 -6.97 12.65 18.35
N SER A 213 -7.77 13.37 19.11
CA SER A 213 -9.23 13.38 18.98
C SER A 213 -9.70 14.00 17.66
N TRP A 214 -8.89 14.84 17.03
CA TRP A 214 -9.19 15.51 15.77
C TRP A 214 -8.13 15.17 14.71
N VAL A 215 -8.45 14.24 13.83
CA VAL A 215 -7.52 13.67 12.83
C VAL A 215 -7.81 14.12 11.41
N VAL A 216 -9.10 14.26 11.09
CA VAL A 216 -9.57 14.64 9.77
C VAL A 216 -10.59 15.75 9.94
N PRO A 217 -10.65 16.71 9.04
CA PRO A 217 -11.67 17.72 9.06
C PRO A 217 -13.02 17.07 8.73
N ALA A 218 -13.65 16.54 9.75
CA ALA A 218 -14.99 15.96 9.66
C ALA A 218 -16.01 17.06 9.92
N GLY A 219 -16.35 17.85 8.89
CA GLY A 219 -17.62 18.56 8.88
C GLY A 219 -18.75 17.53 8.82
N ASN A 220 -19.95 17.90 9.28
CA ASN A 220 -21.13 17.02 9.31
C ASN A 220 -21.52 16.40 7.93
N GLU A 221 -20.92 16.85 6.85
CA GLU A 221 -21.14 16.38 5.48
C GLU A 221 -19.96 15.61 4.87
N GLU A 222 -18.91 15.31 5.65
CA GLU A 222 -17.70 14.65 5.14
C GLU A 222 -17.88 13.14 5.03
N ARG A 223 -18.25 12.66 3.86
CA ARG A 223 -18.56 11.26 3.55
C ARG A 223 -17.35 10.40 3.16
N ARG A 224 -16.15 10.99 3.11
CA ARG A 224 -14.94 10.29 2.65
C ARG A 224 -14.21 9.54 3.74
N PHE A 225 -14.55 9.79 5.00
CA PHE A 225 -13.86 9.22 6.14
C PHE A 225 -14.81 8.42 7.01
N PHE A 226 -14.52 7.14 7.16
CA PHE A 226 -15.16 6.28 8.14
C PHE A 226 -14.31 6.29 9.41
N VAL A 227 -14.75 7.01 10.42
CA VAL A 227 -14.00 7.24 11.65
C VAL A 227 -14.47 6.30 12.74
N ILE A 228 -13.53 5.55 13.31
CA ILE A 228 -13.76 4.59 14.39
C ILE A 228 -13.01 5.05 15.64
N ASP A 229 -13.74 5.24 16.74
CA ASP A 229 -13.17 5.46 18.07
C ASP A 229 -12.82 4.13 18.69
N VAL A 230 -11.53 3.80 18.68
CA VAL A 230 -11.00 2.52 19.14
C VAL A 230 -11.14 2.39 20.68
N GLY A 231 -11.51 1.20 21.12
CA GLY A 231 -11.60 0.87 22.54
C GLY A 231 -10.25 0.92 23.26
N ASP A 232 -10.27 1.23 24.54
CA ASP A 232 -9.08 1.37 25.40
C ASP A 232 -8.89 0.22 26.39
N GLY A 233 -9.78 -0.77 26.39
CA GLY A 233 -9.75 -1.92 27.31
C GLY A 233 -8.54 -2.84 27.17
N ARG A 234 -7.73 -2.69 26.12
CA ARG A 234 -6.51 -3.48 25.83
C ARG A 234 -5.25 -2.63 25.74
N ILE A 235 -5.25 -1.44 26.33
CA ILE A 235 -4.06 -0.55 26.28
C ILE A 235 -2.84 -1.29 26.83
N GLN A 236 -1.78 -1.37 26.01
CA GLN A 236 -0.47 -1.97 26.35
C GLN A 236 -0.54 -3.45 26.79
N ASP A 237 -1.60 -4.17 26.47
CA ASP A 237 -1.74 -5.60 26.76
C ASP A 237 -0.84 -6.43 25.82
N ARG A 238 0.44 -6.51 26.19
CA ARG A 238 1.47 -7.21 25.38
C ARG A 238 1.13 -8.68 25.15
N SER A 239 0.53 -9.36 26.12
CA SER A 239 0.15 -10.76 26.01
C SER A 239 -0.95 -10.96 24.98
N TYR A 240 -1.98 -10.13 25.04
CA TYR A 240 -3.08 -10.13 24.09
C TYR A 240 -2.60 -9.86 22.66
N PHE A 241 -1.84 -8.80 22.45
CA PHE A 241 -1.33 -8.43 21.14
C PHE A 241 -0.30 -9.44 20.60
N GLY A 242 0.56 -9.96 21.47
CA GLY A 242 1.50 -11.02 21.12
C GLY A 242 0.79 -12.29 20.65
N GLY A 243 -0.33 -12.64 21.27
CA GLY A 243 -1.16 -13.77 20.87
C GLY A 243 -1.76 -13.61 19.47
N ILE A 244 -2.21 -12.40 19.11
CA ILE A 244 -2.71 -12.10 17.75
C ILE A 244 -1.60 -12.31 16.72
N VAL A 245 -0.45 -11.65 16.94
CA VAL A 245 0.69 -11.73 16.00
C VAL A 245 1.18 -13.17 15.84
N SER A 246 1.26 -13.93 16.95
CA SER A 246 1.66 -15.33 16.91
C SER A 246 0.70 -16.20 16.11
N GLN A 247 -0.63 -16.01 16.29
CA GLN A 247 -1.64 -16.73 15.52
C GLN A 247 -1.55 -16.43 14.03
N MET A 248 -1.48 -15.14 13.67
CA MET A 248 -1.36 -14.71 12.27
C MET A 248 -0.10 -15.25 11.59
N ASN A 249 1.04 -15.25 12.29
CA ASN A 249 2.30 -15.82 11.77
C ASN A 249 2.29 -17.35 11.66
N SER A 250 1.36 -18.02 12.32
CA SER A 250 1.21 -19.47 12.29
C SER A 250 0.16 -19.96 11.29
N GLY A 251 -0.31 -19.11 10.41
CA GLY A 251 -1.27 -19.43 9.35
C GLY A 251 -2.71 -18.99 9.65
N GLY A 252 -2.82 -17.97 10.50
CA GLY A 252 -4.10 -17.27 10.73
C GLY A 252 -4.51 -16.38 9.56
#